data_60b0eb3576afe93036c50be9306ebe97
#
_entry.id   60b0eb3576afe93036c50be9306ebe97
#
_cell.length_a   1.000
_cell.length_b   1.000
_cell.length_c   1.000
_cell.angle_alpha   90.00
_cell.angle_beta   90.00
_cell.angle_gamma   90.00
#
_symmetry.space_group_name_H-M   'P 1'
#
loop_
_entity.id
_entity.type
_entity.pdbx_description
1 polymer ?
#
loop_
_entity_poly.entity_id
_entity_poly.type
_entity_poly.pdbx_seq_one_letter_code
_entity_poly.pdbx_strand_id
1 'polypeptide(L)'
;MISKKDIRSLNEQEFKDILILNSFKPFRANQIFHWLWKKSVYSFYEMTNLPDRLIEFLDTNFIINNIKIHKTQKSTDGTIKYAIELHDGFIVECVLIPTKNRITACVSSQVGCSLNCKFCATARLKRMRNLKADEIYDQVVLISKQAREFFNKPLTNIVFMGMGEPLMNYKNVVKSINKISSKSGLGMSPKRIVVSTSGVPKMIRKIADDNVKFKLAVSLHSAVNEVRTSIMPFNEKMNLDELSESLQYWYTKTKNIITFEYVVWKGVNDKIEDIKALVKFCKKVPSKVNLIQYNSIDDPNFVQAPKSILDNYIQLLESNKIKVTIRKSRGQDIDATCGQLANKS
;
A
#
# COMPACT_ATOMS: atom_id res chain seq x y z
N MET A 1 5.18 -6.80 34.65
CA MET A 1 4.46 -5.55 34.31
C MET A 1 3.50 -5.85 33.16
N ILE A 2 2.20 -5.59 33.33
CA ILE A 2 1.22 -5.75 32.25
C ILE A 2 1.55 -4.70 31.19
N SER A 3 1.82 -5.13 29.95
CA SER A 3 2.10 -4.24 28.82
C SER A 3 0.90 -3.32 28.58
N LYS A 4 1.10 -2.00 28.65
CA LYS A 4 0.04 -1.02 28.35
C LYS A 4 -0.47 -1.22 26.92
N LYS A 5 -1.79 -1.13 26.73
CA LYS A 5 -2.44 -1.27 25.42
C LYS A 5 -2.31 0.03 24.62
N ASP A 6 -2.00 -0.08 23.32
CA ASP A 6 -2.10 1.10 22.45
C ASP A 6 -3.55 1.57 22.37
N ILE A 7 -3.80 2.82 22.74
CA ILE A 7 -5.13 3.44 22.77
C ILE A 7 -5.80 3.42 21.39
N ARG A 8 -5.04 3.50 20.29
CA ARG A 8 -5.53 3.49 18.91
C ARG A 8 -6.05 2.13 18.46
N SER A 9 -5.78 1.06 19.24
CA SER A 9 -6.36 -0.26 19.01
C SER A 9 -7.84 -0.33 19.37
N LEU A 10 -8.31 0.54 20.27
CA LEU A 10 -9.70 0.63 20.70
C LEU A 10 -10.58 1.28 19.63
N ASN A 11 -11.85 0.89 19.58
CA ASN A 11 -12.86 1.64 18.87
C ASN A 11 -13.45 2.75 19.78
N GLU A 12 -14.22 3.65 19.19
CA GLU A 12 -14.77 4.81 19.90
C GLU A 12 -15.73 4.41 21.03
N GLN A 13 -16.54 3.37 20.83
CA GLN A 13 -17.49 2.91 21.84
C GLN A 13 -16.78 2.23 23.01
N GLU A 14 -15.87 1.30 22.72
CA GLU A 14 -15.03 0.67 23.76
C GLU A 14 -14.34 1.71 24.64
N PHE A 15 -13.85 2.78 24.01
CA PHE A 15 -13.16 3.82 24.77
C PHE A 15 -14.12 4.71 25.59
N LYS A 16 -15.33 5.02 25.07
CA LYS A 16 -16.38 5.69 25.83
C LYS A 16 -16.75 4.90 27.08
N ASP A 17 -16.90 3.60 26.95
CA ASP A 17 -17.25 2.72 28.07
C ASP A 17 -16.15 2.72 29.15
N ILE A 18 -14.87 2.70 28.74
CA ILE A 18 -13.73 2.81 29.66
C ILE A 18 -13.76 4.16 30.40
N LEU A 19 -14.04 5.26 29.70
CA LEU A 19 -14.13 6.57 30.32
C LEU A 19 -15.26 6.63 31.37
N ILE A 20 -16.44 6.09 31.06
CA ILE A 20 -17.58 6.07 31.97
C ILE A 20 -17.23 5.25 33.24
N LEU A 21 -16.65 4.07 33.08
CA LEU A 21 -16.23 3.21 34.19
C LEU A 21 -15.22 3.89 35.13
N ASN A 22 -14.44 4.85 34.62
CA ASN A 22 -13.46 5.61 35.40
C ASN A 22 -13.93 7.03 35.77
N SER A 23 -15.25 7.27 35.74
CA SER A 23 -15.87 8.56 36.14
C SER A 23 -15.45 9.75 35.26
N PHE A 24 -15.13 9.50 33.99
CA PHE A 24 -14.91 10.56 32.99
C PHE A 24 -16.11 10.71 32.07
N LYS A 25 -16.31 11.94 31.56
CA LYS A 25 -17.40 12.22 30.62
C LYS A 25 -17.16 11.56 29.26
N PRO A 26 -18.12 10.82 28.67
CA PRO A 26 -17.93 10.04 27.44
C PRO A 26 -17.57 10.90 26.22
N PHE A 27 -17.99 12.17 26.15
CA PHE A 27 -17.64 13.07 25.04
C PHE A 27 -16.12 13.32 24.93
N ARG A 28 -15.36 13.09 26.00
CA ARG A 28 -13.89 13.19 25.99
C ARG A 28 -13.24 12.21 25.00
N ALA A 29 -13.89 11.07 24.73
CA ALA A 29 -13.43 10.16 23.70
C ALA A 29 -13.24 10.85 22.35
N ASN A 30 -14.20 11.67 21.92
CA ASN A 30 -14.11 12.39 20.64
C ASN A 30 -12.93 13.36 20.61
N GLN A 31 -12.65 14.05 21.73
CA GLN A 31 -11.51 14.96 21.85
C GLN A 31 -10.18 14.18 21.73
N ILE A 32 -10.06 13.06 22.46
CA ILE A 32 -8.88 12.21 22.45
C ILE A 32 -8.66 11.61 21.04
N PHE A 33 -9.70 11.06 20.41
CA PHE A 33 -9.60 10.56 19.04
C PHE A 33 -9.27 11.63 18.02
N HIS A 34 -9.72 12.89 18.23
CA HIS A 34 -9.31 14.01 17.39
C HIS A 34 -7.79 14.28 17.53
N TRP A 35 -7.26 14.28 18.75
CA TRP A 35 -5.81 14.41 18.97
C TRP A 35 -5.01 13.28 18.32
N LEU A 36 -5.43 12.04 18.52
CA LEU A 36 -4.74 10.85 18.00
C LEU A 36 -4.74 10.79 16.46
N TRP A 37 -5.88 11.07 15.80
CA TRP A 37 -6.03 10.83 14.38
C TRP A 37 -5.97 12.11 13.52
N LYS A 38 -6.45 13.25 14.01
CA LYS A 38 -6.43 14.50 13.24
C LYS A 38 -5.17 15.31 13.48
N LYS A 39 -4.76 15.40 14.74
CA LYS A 39 -3.54 16.11 15.15
C LYS A 39 -2.30 15.21 15.06
N SER A 40 -2.48 13.88 15.14
CA SER A 40 -1.41 12.89 15.10
C SER A 40 -0.33 13.17 16.15
N VAL A 41 -0.76 13.32 17.40
CA VAL A 41 0.11 13.49 18.55
C VAL A 41 0.75 12.18 18.97
N TYR A 42 1.90 12.26 19.59
CA TYR A 42 2.69 11.12 20.05
C TYR A 42 2.80 11.02 21.58
N SER A 43 2.21 12.01 22.28
CA SER A 43 2.14 12.03 23.75
C SER A 43 0.75 12.51 24.20
N PHE A 44 0.25 11.95 25.30
CA PHE A 44 -0.98 12.42 25.92
C PHE A 44 -0.86 13.86 26.45
N TYR A 45 0.34 14.27 26.82
CA TYR A 45 0.64 15.63 27.30
C TYR A 45 0.54 16.72 26.22
N GLU A 46 0.49 16.32 24.94
CA GLU A 46 0.18 17.25 23.83
C GLU A 46 -1.31 17.61 23.74
N MET A 47 -2.18 16.89 24.46
CA MET A 47 -3.65 17.04 24.40
C MET A 47 -4.13 18.19 25.32
N THR A 48 -3.73 19.40 25.02
CA THR A 48 -3.81 20.60 25.88
C THR A 48 -5.22 21.02 26.32
N ASN A 49 -6.29 20.47 25.74
CA ASN A 49 -7.68 20.76 26.13
C ASN A 49 -8.32 19.68 27.00
N LEU A 50 -7.52 18.72 27.47
CA LEU A 50 -7.96 17.71 28.42
C LEU A 50 -7.57 18.09 29.85
N PRO A 51 -8.40 17.73 30.88
CA PRO A 51 -8.01 17.89 32.27
C PRO A 51 -6.80 17.04 32.65
N ASP A 52 -5.94 17.54 33.52
CA ASP A 52 -4.71 16.84 33.98
C ASP A 52 -5.00 15.45 34.51
N ARG A 53 -6.04 15.29 35.36
CA ARG A 53 -6.49 13.97 35.85
C ARG A 53 -6.76 12.97 34.73
N LEU A 54 -7.30 13.43 33.58
CA LEU A 54 -7.56 12.54 32.43
C LEU A 54 -6.27 12.21 31.71
N ILE A 55 -5.35 13.18 31.55
CA ILE A 55 -4.03 12.95 30.94
C ILE A 55 -3.25 11.92 31.77
N GLU A 56 -3.20 12.06 33.08
CA GLU A 56 -2.56 11.10 33.99
C GLU A 56 -3.20 9.69 33.89
N PHE A 57 -4.53 9.61 33.82
CA PHE A 57 -5.23 8.34 33.61
C PHE A 57 -4.84 7.70 32.30
N LEU A 58 -4.77 8.48 31.19
CA LEU A 58 -4.38 7.97 29.90
C LEU A 58 -2.95 7.47 29.90
N ASP A 59 -2.03 8.24 30.45
CA ASP A 59 -0.62 7.88 30.50
C ASP A 59 -0.35 6.67 31.38
N THR A 60 -1.11 6.50 32.47
CA THR A 60 -1.01 5.35 33.36
C THR A 60 -1.49 4.05 32.68
N ASN A 61 -2.58 4.10 31.93
CA ASN A 61 -3.27 2.90 31.44
C ASN A 61 -2.99 2.54 29.97
N PHE A 62 -2.55 3.52 29.17
CA PHE A 62 -2.37 3.34 27.73
C PHE A 62 -0.99 3.79 27.25
N ILE A 63 -0.71 3.46 25.99
CA ILE A 63 0.45 3.94 25.25
C ILE A 63 0.00 4.40 23.85
N ILE A 64 0.75 5.30 23.25
CA ILE A 64 0.69 5.62 21.83
C ILE A 64 1.97 5.09 21.19
N ASN A 65 1.89 3.99 20.44
CA ASN A 65 3.03 3.47 19.73
C ASN A 65 3.39 4.39 18.56
N ASN A 66 4.64 4.77 18.46
CA ASN A 66 5.12 5.68 17.44
C ASN A 66 6.02 4.96 16.46
N ILE A 67 6.03 5.43 15.21
CA ILE A 67 7.03 5.09 14.23
C ILE A 67 8.17 6.12 14.30
N LYS A 68 9.41 5.67 14.04
CA LYS A 68 10.59 6.54 14.00
C LYS A 68 11.29 6.42 12.65
N ILE A 69 11.81 7.52 12.14
CA ILE A 69 12.70 7.47 10.97
C ILE A 69 14.02 6.85 11.44
N HIS A 70 14.33 5.67 10.91
CA HIS A 70 15.62 5.01 11.13
C HIS A 70 16.66 5.51 10.12
N LYS A 71 16.27 5.61 8.83
CA LYS A 71 17.16 6.10 7.76
C LYS A 71 16.36 6.83 6.69
N THR A 72 17.00 7.85 6.10
CA THR A 72 16.44 8.61 4.95
C THR A 72 17.42 8.55 3.79
N GLN A 73 16.92 8.24 2.58
CA GLN A 73 17.68 8.27 1.34
C GLN A 73 16.96 9.19 0.34
N LYS A 74 17.71 10.09 -0.30
CA LYS A 74 17.18 11.05 -1.27
C LYS A 74 17.75 10.75 -2.67
N SER A 75 16.87 10.56 -3.62
CA SER A 75 17.20 10.36 -5.04
C SER A 75 17.46 11.69 -5.73
N THR A 76 18.27 11.63 -6.79
CA THR A 76 18.51 12.77 -7.70
C THR A 76 17.23 13.25 -8.38
N ASP A 77 16.22 12.41 -8.54
CA ASP A 77 14.92 12.77 -9.11
C ASP A 77 13.91 13.36 -8.10
N GLY A 78 14.35 13.58 -6.86
CA GLY A 78 13.57 14.14 -5.76
C GLY A 78 12.77 13.11 -4.96
N THR A 79 12.78 11.83 -5.33
CA THR A 79 12.15 10.75 -4.54
C THR A 79 12.88 10.58 -3.21
N ILE A 80 12.15 10.35 -2.13
CA ILE A 80 12.74 10.14 -0.82
C ILE A 80 12.21 8.82 -0.25
N LYS A 81 13.13 7.93 0.13
CA LYS A 81 12.84 6.68 0.81
C LYS A 81 13.14 6.81 2.29
N TYR A 82 12.24 6.33 3.12
CA TYR A 82 12.36 6.27 4.57
C TYR A 82 12.34 4.81 5.01
N ALA A 83 13.38 4.37 5.70
CA ALA A 83 13.33 3.20 6.56
C ALA A 83 12.74 3.63 7.90
N ILE A 84 11.68 2.98 8.32
CA ILE A 84 10.89 3.31 9.51
C ILE A 84 11.00 2.18 10.50
N GLU A 85 11.47 2.51 11.70
CA GLU A 85 11.45 1.61 12.84
C GLU A 85 10.09 1.65 13.53
N LEU A 86 9.51 0.48 13.74
CA LEU A 86 8.28 0.25 14.45
C LEU A 86 8.51 0.05 15.94
N HIS A 87 7.47 0.13 16.76
CA HIS A 87 7.54 0.04 18.21
C HIS A 87 8.18 -1.25 18.74
N ASP A 88 8.22 -2.30 17.94
CA ASP A 88 8.79 -3.61 18.27
C ASP A 88 10.15 -3.87 17.61
N GLY A 89 10.78 -2.81 17.07
CA GLY A 89 12.10 -2.85 16.46
C GLY A 89 12.16 -3.35 15.02
N PHE A 90 11.02 -3.79 14.45
CA PHE A 90 10.99 -4.12 13.02
C PHE A 90 11.09 -2.87 12.16
N ILE A 91 11.71 -3.02 10.99
CA ILE A 91 11.86 -1.95 10.01
C ILE A 91 10.96 -2.23 8.79
N VAL A 92 10.28 -1.19 8.30
CA VAL A 92 9.60 -1.16 7.01
C VAL A 92 9.99 0.08 6.23
N GLU A 93 9.86 0.03 4.93
CA GLU A 93 10.18 1.17 4.08
C GLU A 93 8.91 1.81 3.50
N CYS A 94 8.92 3.14 3.39
CA CYS A 94 7.93 3.89 2.65
C CYS A 94 8.61 4.95 1.77
N VAL A 95 7.91 5.44 0.73
CA VAL A 95 8.52 6.32 -0.27
C VAL A 95 7.64 7.53 -0.55
N LEU A 96 8.26 8.70 -0.53
CA LEU A 96 7.69 9.96 -1.00
C LEU A 96 8.09 10.19 -2.46
N ILE A 97 7.12 10.20 -3.36
CA ILE A 97 7.34 10.28 -4.80
C ILE A 97 6.76 11.60 -5.33
N PRO A 98 7.61 12.62 -5.56
CA PRO A 98 7.18 13.88 -6.16
C PRO A 98 7.10 13.77 -7.68
N THR A 99 6.10 14.42 -8.25
CA THR A 99 6.00 14.69 -9.68
C THR A 99 5.55 16.14 -9.88
N LYS A 100 5.55 16.64 -11.14
CA LYS A 100 5.11 18.01 -11.44
C LYS A 100 3.76 18.35 -10.79
N ASN A 101 2.78 17.42 -10.86
CA ASN A 101 1.40 17.67 -10.48
C ASN A 101 0.93 16.82 -9.28
N ARG A 102 1.76 15.95 -8.73
CA ARG A 102 1.35 15.01 -7.67
C ARG A 102 2.49 14.78 -6.69
N ILE A 103 2.10 14.62 -5.43
CA ILE A 103 2.95 14.05 -4.38
C ILE A 103 2.28 12.76 -3.94
N THR A 104 2.98 11.64 -4.08
CA THR A 104 2.44 10.31 -3.79
C THR A 104 3.18 9.68 -2.63
N ALA A 105 2.45 9.15 -1.65
CA ALA A 105 2.97 8.25 -0.63
C ALA A 105 2.86 6.80 -1.11
N CYS A 106 3.97 6.08 -1.16
CA CYS A 106 4.00 4.63 -1.29
C CYS A 106 4.21 4.04 0.10
N VAL A 107 3.22 3.27 0.59
CA VAL A 107 3.21 2.77 1.97
C VAL A 107 3.23 1.25 2.01
N SER A 108 3.82 0.71 3.07
CA SER A 108 3.94 -0.71 3.37
C SER A 108 2.73 -1.19 4.18
N SER A 109 2.40 -2.47 4.05
CA SER A 109 1.28 -3.13 4.73
C SER A 109 1.70 -4.31 5.62
N GLN A 110 2.91 -4.83 5.45
CA GLN A 110 3.45 -5.96 6.23
C GLN A 110 4.94 -5.75 6.48
N VAL A 111 5.46 -6.41 7.52
CA VAL A 111 6.89 -6.63 7.73
C VAL A 111 7.28 -7.88 6.95
N GLY A 112 7.97 -7.70 5.81
CA GLY A 112 8.24 -8.78 4.85
C GLY A 112 7.01 -9.20 4.05
N CYS A 113 7.11 -10.27 3.26
CA CYS A 113 6.03 -10.81 2.44
C CYS A 113 6.11 -12.33 2.33
N SER A 114 4.96 -13.02 2.25
CA SER A 114 4.90 -14.48 2.15
C SER A 114 4.57 -15.02 0.76
N LEU A 115 4.41 -14.16 -0.26
CA LEU A 115 3.96 -14.59 -1.58
C LEU A 115 5.08 -15.10 -2.50
N ASN A 116 6.34 -14.95 -2.09
CA ASN A 116 7.52 -15.49 -2.81
C ASN A 116 7.63 -15.06 -4.29
N CYS A 117 7.16 -13.84 -4.64
CA CYS A 117 7.37 -13.30 -5.99
C CYS A 117 8.88 -13.18 -6.28
N LYS A 118 9.38 -13.87 -7.30
CA LYS A 118 10.83 -14.01 -7.54
C LYS A 118 11.51 -12.70 -7.93
N PHE A 119 10.77 -11.77 -8.51
CA PHE A 119 11.24 -10.45 -8.95
C PHE A 119 11.13 -9.36 -7.86
N CYS A 120 10.83 -9.72 -6.61
CA CYS A 120 10.56 -8.75 -5.54
C CYS A 120 11.51 -8.96 -4.36
N ALA A 121 12.30 -7.95 -4.02
CA ALA A 121 13.23 -7.99 -2.91
C ALA A 121 12.53 -8.18 -1.55
N THR A 122 11.34 -7.59 -1.35
CA THR A 122 10.54 -7.80 -0.14
C THR A 122 10.15 -9.26 0.06
N ALA A 123 9.94 -10.01 -1.02
CA ALA A 123 9.57 -11.42 -0.94
C ALA A 123 10.74 -12.32 -0.47
N ARG A 124 11.98 -11.82 -0.52
CA ARG A 124 13.17 -12.49 0.04
C ARG A 124 13.24 -12.32 1.56
N LEU A 125 12.49 -11.36 2.11
CA LEU A 125 12.37 -11.16 3.56
C LEU A 125 11.28 -12.07 4.11
N LYS A 126 11.58 -12.80 5.20
CA LYS A 126 10.56 -13.55 5.92
C LYS A 126 9.45 -12.59 6.39
N ARG A 127 8.18 -12.95 6.12
CA ARG A 127 7.05 -12.21 6.70
C ARG A 127 7.00 -12.45 8.20
N MET A 128 7.16 -11.38 8.97
CA MET A 128 7.10 -11.43 10.42
C MET A 128 5.67 -11.19 10.92
N ARG A 129 5.04 -10.09 10.48
CA ARG A 129 3.66 -9.74 10.87
C ARG A 129 2.99 -8.77 9.90
N ASN A 130 1.71 -8.63 10.07
CA ASN A 130 0.94 -7.54 9.47
C ASN A 130 1.21 -6.23 10.22
N LEU A 131 1.21 -5.10 9.50
CA LEU A 131 1.18 -3.79 10.13
C LEU A 131 -0.19 -3.51 10.72
N LYS A 132 -0.22 -2.84 11.87
CA LYS A 132 -1.45 -2.32 12.48
C LYS A 132 -1.97 -1.11 11.68
N ALA A 133 -3.25 -0.79 11.85
CA ALA A 133 -3.87 0.32 11.12
C ALA A 133 -3.24 1.68 11.43
N ASP A 134 -2.80 1.87 12.67
CA ASP A 134 -2.09 3.06 13.14
C ASP A 134 -0.68 3.14 12.53
N GLU A 135 0.07 2.05 12.44
CA GLU A 135 1.38 2.02 11.79
C GLU A 135 1.31 2.37 10.30
N ILE A 136 0.25 1.91 9.61
CA ILE A 136 -0.01 2.29 8.21
C ILE A 136 -0.39 3.79 8.12
N TYR A 137 -1.25 4.26 9.02
CA TYR A 137 -1.67 5.65 9.08
C TYR A 137 -0.48 6.59 9.32
N ASP A 138 0.39 6.23 10.27
CA ASP A 138 1.54 7.03 10.65
C ASP A 138 2.56 7.19 9.51
N GLN A 139 2.73 6.16 8.64
CA GLN A 139 3.51 6.30 7.41
C GLN A 139 2.97 7.44 6.52
N VAL A 140 1.64 7.51 6.36
CA VAL A 140 1.00 8.55 5.56
C VAL A 140 1.17 9.94 6.20
N VAL A 141 1.03 10.04 7.53
CA VAL A 141 1.24 11.28 8.27
C VAL A 141 2.68 11.75 8.12
N LEU A 142 3.65 10.85 8.29
CA LEU A 142 5.08 11.13 8.11
C LEU A 142 5.33 11.71 6.72
N ILE A 143 4.92 10.99 5.66
CA ILE A 143 5.14 11.43 4.28
C ILE A 143 4.40 12.73 3.98
N SER A 144 3.21 12.96 4.59
CA SER A 144 2.48 14.21 4.42
C SER A 144 3.21 15.41 5.05
N LYS A 145 3.85 15.22 6.22
CA LYS A 145 4.71 16.23 6.85
C LYS A 145 5.94 16.52 5.98
N GLN A 146 6.62 15.48 5.54
CA GLN A 146 7.81 15.58 4.70
C GLN A 146 7.51 16.21 3.32
N ALA A 147 6.35 15.94 2.74
CA ALA A 147 5.92 16.56 1.49
C ALA A 147 5.79 18.10 1.61
N ARG A 148 5.28 18.56 2.74
CA ARG A 148 5.19 20.00 3.02
C ARG A 148 6.55 20.62 3.27
N GLU A 149 7.40 19.93 4.03
CA GLU A 149 8.75 20.38 4.38
C GLU A 149 9.66 20.52 3.14
N PHE A 150 9.76 19.46 2.33
CA PHE A 150 10.70 19.46 1.20
C PHE A 150 10.16 20.07 -0.09
N PHE A 151 8.84 20.03 -0.30
CA PHE A 151 8.25 20.45 -1.58
C PHE A 151 7.24 21.59 -1.45
N ASN A 152 6.94 22.04 -0.22
CA ASN A 152 5.88 23.02 0.07
C ASN A 152 4.54 22.65 -0.63
N LYS A 153 4.24 21.35 -0.73
CA LYS A 153 3.05 20.81 -1.40
C LYS A 153 2.33 19.80 -0.52
N PRO A 154 1.00 19.72 -0.59
CA PRO A 154 0.25 18.71 0.13
C PRO A 154 0.43 17.34 -0.53
N LEU A 155 0.33 16.28 0.28
CA LEU A 155 0.19 14.91 -0.22
C LEU A 155 -1.11 14.80 -1.04
N THR A 156 -1.02 14.24 -2.24
CA THR A 156 -2.17 14.16 -3.16
C THR A 156 -2.68 12.75 -3.39
N ASN A 157 -1.82 11.74 -3.31
CA ASN A 157 -2.14 10.36 -3.62
C ASN A 157 -1.46 9.38 -2.65
N ILE A 158 -2.07 8.23 -2.43
CA ILE A 158 -1.50 7.12 -1.68
C ILE A 158 -1.56 5.86 -2.54
N VAL A 159 -0.48 5.08 -2.54
CA VAL A 159 -0.42 3.77 -3.16
C VAL A 159 0.07 2.74 -2.14
N PHE A 160 -0.65 1.65 -1.98
CA PHE A 160 -0.24 0.48 -1.22
C PHE A 160 0.57 -0.43 -2.15
N MET A 161 1.81 -0.02 -2.40
CA MET A 161 2.76 -0.70 -3.29
C MET A 161 4.15 -0.82 -2.65
N GLY A 162 4.23 -0.65 -1.33
CA GLY A 162 5.41 -0.90 -0.52
C GLY A 162 5.54 -2.38 -0.15
N MET A 163 6.05 -2.66 1.05
CA MET A 163 6.30 -4.01 1.52
C MET A 163 5.00 -4.72 1.89
N GLY A 164 4.88 -6.00 1.46
CA GLY A 164 3.78 -6.90 1.81
C GLY A 164 2.61 -6.91 0.81
N GLU A 165 1.70 -7.87 1.00
CA GLU A 165 0.44 -7.99 0.26
C GLU A 165 -0.70 -7.34 1.04
N PRO A 166 -1.26 -6.21 0.57
CA PRO A 166 -2.27 -5.46 1.33
C PRO A 166 -3.54 -6.27 1.61
N LEU A 167 -3.98 -7.13 0.68
CA LEU A 167 -5.19 -7.93 0.87
C LEU A 167 -5.00 -9.08 1.87
N MET A 168 -3.76 -9.48 2.17
CA MET A 168 -3.45 -10.41 3.28
C MET A 168 -3.46 -9.70 4.64
N ASN A 169 -3.45 -8.37 4.65
CA ASN A 169 -3.64 -7.52 5.83
C ASN A 169 -4.93 -6.68 5.76
N TYR A 170 -5.95 -7.24 5.15
CA TYR A 170 -7.19 -6.56 4.77
C TYR A 170 -7.80 -5.69 5.88
N LYS A 171 -8.00 -6.25 7.09
CA LYS A 171 -8.66 -5.54 8.19
C LYS A 171 -7.95 -4.23 8.56
N ASN A 172 -6.63 -4.27 8.70
CA ASN A 172 -5.84 -3.08 9.07
C ASN A 172 -5.73 -2.09 7.91
N VAL A 173 -5.57 -2.57 6.68
CA VAL A 173 -5.54 -1.72 5.47
C VAL A 173 -6.85 -0.95 5.33
N VAL A 174 -8.00 -1.61 5.43
CA VAL A 174 -9.30 -0.92 5.34
C VAL A 174 -9.52 0.02 6.52
N LYS A 175 -9.17 -0.39 7.75
CA LYS A 175 -9.26 0.47 8.94
C LYS A 175 -8.40 1.74 8.77
N SER A 176 -7.18 1.61 8.25
CA SER A 176 -6.29 2.75 8.00
C SER A 176 -6.84 3.67 6.89
N ILE A 177 -7.33 3.11 5.78
CA ILE A 177 -7.92 3.89 4.68
C ILE A 177 -9.15 4.67 5.16
N ASN A 178 -10.02 4.05 5.98
CA ASN A 178 -11.17 4.72 6.55
C ASN A 178 -10.77 5.90 7.45
N LYS A 179 -9.71 5.74 8.26
CA LYS A 179 -9.16 6.84 9.06
C LYS A 179 -8.53 7.93 8.20
N ILE A 180 -7.73 7.57 7.21
CA ILE A 180 -7.14 8.52 6.24
C ILE A 180 -8.23 9.32 5.52
N SER A 181 -9.33 8.68 5.17
CA SER A 181 -10.40 9.32 4.39
C SER A 181 -11.42 10.07 5.25
N SER A 182 -11.50 9.78 6.53
CA SER A 182 -12.44 10.42 7.47
C SER A 182 -12.14 11.91 7.65
N LYS A 183 -13.19 12.70 7.87
CA LYS A 183 -13.08 14.12 8.29
C LYS A 183 -12.35 14.25 9.64
N SER A 184 -12.48 13.28 10.52
CA SER A 184 -11.77 13.18 11.80
C SER A 184 -10.33 12.67 11.68
N GLY A 185 -9.88 12.31 10.48
CA GLY A 185 -8.51 11.96 10.13
C GLY A 185 -7.92 12.94 9.12
N LEU A 186 -7.27 12.45 8.05
CA LEU A 186 -6.61 13.32 7.06
C LEU A 186 -7.57 13.91 6.03
N GLY A 187 -8.80 13.41 5.87
CA GLY A 187 -9.80 13.93 4.95
C GLY A 187 -9.47 13.67 3.46
N MET A 188 -8.60 12.72 3.16
CA MET A 188 -8.23 12.41 1.78
C MET A 188 -9.33 11.61 1.09
N SER A 189 -9.70 12.00 -0.14
CA SER A 189 -10.67 11.24 -0.92
C SER A 189 -10.17 9.81 -1.20
N PRO A 190 -10.98 8.76 -0.95
CA PRO A 190 -10.62 7.38 -1.28
C PRO A 190 -10.27 7.17 -2.75
N LYS A 191 -10.81 7.98 -3.67
CA LYS A 191 -10.48 7.96 -5.10
C LYS A 191 -9.02 8.31 -5.40
N ARG A 192 -8.29 8.87 -4.43
CA ARG A 192 -6.86 9.16 -4.51
C ARG A 192 -5.98 8.06 -3.91
N ILE A 193 -6.60 6.98 -3.42
CA ILE A 193 -5.92 5.83 -2.82
C ILE A 193 -6.01 4.65 -3.79
N VAL A 194 -4.87 4.00 -4.04
CA VAL A 194 -4.78 2.78 -4.85
C VAL A 194 -4.26 1.66 -3.96
N VAL A 195 -5.00 0.58 -3.89
CA VAL A 195 -4.54 -0.67 -3.27
C VAL A 195 -4.11 -1.60 -4.40
N SER A 196 -2.82 -1.98 -4.39
CA SER A 196 -2.29 -2.96 -5.32
C SER A 196 -2.25 -4.32 -4.65
N THR A 197 -2.64 -5.36 -5.37
CA THR A 197 -2.60 -6.75 -4.90
C THR A 197 -1.92 -7.62 -5.94
N SER A 198 -1.29 -8.67 -5.48
CA SER A 198 -0.79 -9.73 -6.35
C SER A 198 -1.92 -10.59 -6.95
N GLY A 199 -3.15 -10.38 -6.50
CA GLY A 199 -4.33 -11.10 -6.98
C GLY A 199 -4.74 -12.24 -6.05
N VAL A 200 -5.41 -11.91 -4.94
CA VAL A 200 -5.98 -12.88 -3.98
C VAL A 200 -7.49 -12.95 -4.22
N PRO A 201 -8.01 -13.95 -4.99
CA PRO A 201 -9.38 -13.95 -5.50
C PRO A 201 -10.45 -13.82 -4.42
N LYS A 202 -10.32 -14.59 -3.33
CA LYS A 202 -11.23 -14.53 -2.18
C LYS A 202 -11.32 -13.12 -1.60
N MET A 203 -10.20 -12.43 -1.50
CA MET A 203 -10.15 -11.08 -0.92
C MET A 203 -10.62 -10.01 -1.90
N ILE A 204 -10.44 -10.21 -3.20
CA ILE A 204 -11.01 -9.33 -4.24
C ILE A 204 -12.53 -9.37 -4.18
N ARG A 205 -13.14 -10.55 -4.03
CA ARG A 205 -14.59 -10.69 -3.82
C ARG A 205 -15.03 -9.97 -2.53
N LYS A 206 -14.30 -10.17 -1.43
CA LYS A 206 -14.61 -9.51 -0.16
C LYS A 206 -14.59 -7.99 -0.23
N ILE A 207 -13.57 -7.38 -0.83
CA ILE A 207 -13.52 -5.90 -0.97
C ILE A 207 -14.63 -5.38 -1.90
N ALA A 208 -15.11 -6.21 -2.84
CA ALA A 208 -16.26 -5.87 -3.67
C ALA A 208 -17.56 -5.86 -2.85
N ASP A 209 -17.76 -6.87 -2.00
CA ASP A 209 -18.93 -6.97 -1.10
C ASP A 209 -18.94 -5.85 -0.07
N ASP A 210 -17.79 -5.51 0.49
CA ASP A 210 -17.64 -4.41 1.44
C ASP A 210 -17.74 -3.01 0.77
N ASN A 211 -17.96 -2.96 -0.54
CA ASN A 211 -18.16 -1.74 -1.33
C ASN A 211 -17.11 -0.66 -1.07
N VAL A 212 -15.86 -1.06 -0.99
CA VAL A 212 -14.73 -0.15 -0.75
C VAL A 212 -14.63 0.93 -1.85
N LYS A 213 -14.14 2.11 -1.49
CA LYS A 213 -14.13 3.28 -2.39
C LYS A 213 -12.75 3.61 -2.99
N PHE A 214 -11.70 2.90 -2.59
CA PHE A 214 -10.38 3.02 -3.18
C PHE A 214 -10.30 2.34 -4.56
N LYS A 215 -9.25 2.64 -5.31
CA LYS A 215 -8.98 2.02 -6.63
C LYS A 215 -8.20 0.72 -6.44
N LEU A 216 -8.51 -0.26 -7.29
CA LEU A 216 -7.81 -1.54 -7.32
C LEU A 216 -6.77 -1.57 -8.45
N ALA A 217 -5.53 -1.95 -8.10
CA ALA A 217 -4.51 -2.36 -9.05
C ALA A 217 -4.16 -3.84 -8.80
N VAL A 218 -3.80 -4.56 -9.86
CA VAL A 218 -3.41 -5.96 -9.79
C VAL A 218 -2.06 -6.14 -10.45
N SER A 219 -1.09 -6.65 -9.71
CA SER A 219 0.21 -7.08 -10.22
C SER A 219 0.01 -8.37 -11.03
N LEU A 220 -0.26 -8.22 -12.33
CA LEU A 220 -0.59 -9.34 -13.22
C LEU A 220 0.68 -10.02 -13.74
N HIS A 221 1.57 -9.25 -14.35
CA HIS A 221 2.90 -9.60 -14.87
C HIS A 221 2.96 -10.74 -15.91
N SER A 222 1.97 -11.64 -15.97
CA SER A 222 1.71 -12.57 -17.06
C SER A 222 0.22 -12.93 -17.11
N ALA A 223 -0.29 -13.13 -18.32
CA ALA A 223 -1.63 -13.67 -18.59
C ALA A 223 -1.58 -15.14 -19.07
N VAL A 224 -0.44 -15.80 -18.91
CA VAL A 224 -0.21 -17.22 -19.14
C VAL A 224 0.07 -17.87 -17.78
N ASN A 225 -0.71 -18.90 -17.41
CA ASN A 225 -0.63 -19.52 -16.06
C ASN A 225 0.76 -20.05 -15.72
N GLU A 226 1.39 -20.75 -16.64
CA GLU A 226 2.70 -21.36 -16.46
C GLU A 226 3.78 -20.31 -16.22
N VAL A 227 3.77 -19.24 -17.03
CA VAL A 227 4.69 -18.11 -16.90
C VAL A 227 4.43 -17.37 -15.58
N ARG A 228 3.15 -17.11 -15.25
CA ARG A 228 2.81 -16.43 -14.01
C ARG A 228 3.22 -17.24 -12.78
N THR A 229 3.00 -18.55 -12.78
CA THR A 229 3.43 -19.46 -11.71
C THR A 229 4.94 -19.49 -11.55
N SER A 230 5.69 -19.46 -12.66
CA SER A 230 7.16 -19.45 -12.60
C SER A 230 7.74 -18.21 -11.92
N ILE A 231 7.08 -17.04 -12.03
CA ILE A 231 7.53 -15.77 -11.44
C ILE A 231 6.80 -15.42 -10.13
N MET A 232 5.58 -15.92 -9.95
CA MET A 232 4.69 -15.70 -8.80
C MET A 232 4.14 -17.06 -8.31
N PRO A 233 4.89 -17.84 -7.53
CA PRO A 233 4.57 -19.22 -7.19
C PRO A 233 3.20 -19.43 -6.54
N PHE A 234 2.67 -18.44 -5.82
CA PHE A 234 1.33 -18.52 -5.23
C PHE A 234 0.21 -18.67 -6.29
N ASN A 235 0.48 -18.37 -7.58
CA ASN A 235 -0.46 -18.56 -8.68
C ASN A 235 -0.88 -20.02 -8.88
N GLU A 236 -0.07 -20.98 -8.44
CA GLU A 236 -0.43 -22.39 -8.45
C GLU A 236 -1.74 -22.66 -7.69
N LYS A 237 -1.94 -21.94 -6.57
CA LYS A 237 -3.14 -22.05 -5.72
C LYS A 237 -4.22 -20.99 -6.02
N MET A 238 -3.89 -19.96 -6.77
CA MET A 238 -4.77 -18.82 -7.07
C MET A 238 -4.55 -18.42 -8.53
N ASN A 239 -5.03 -19.26 -9.43
CA ASN A 239 -4.75 -19.18 -10.87
C ASN A 239 -5.45 -18.00 -11.57
N LEU A 240 -5.13 -17.79 -12.84
CA LEU A 240 -5.66 -16.69 -13.66
C LEU A 240 -7.16 -16.78 -13.89
N ASP A 241 -7.77 -17.96 -13.89
CA ASP A 241 -9.22 -18.09 -14.10
C ASP A 241 -9.98 -17.63 -12.86
N GLU A 242 -9.59 -18.09 -11.67
CA GLU A 242 -10.15 -17.61 -10.40
C GLU A 242 -9.93 -16.09 -10.23
N LEU A 243 -8.74 -15.61 -10.61
CA LEU A 243 -8.45 -14.18 -10.60
C LEU A 243 -9.41 -13.43 -11.54
N SER A 244 -9.55 -13.90 -12.77
CA SER A 244 -10.43 -13.27 -13.76
C SER A 244 -11.87 -13.20 -13.28
N GLU A 245 -12.44 -14.29 -12.73
CA GLU A 245 -13.79 -14.34 -12.17
C GLU A 245 -13.96 -13.36 -11.02
N SER A 246 -12.97 -13.30 -10.10
CA SER A 246 -13.02 -12.36 -8.97
C SER A 246 -12.98 -10.89 -9.42
N LEU A 247 -12.25 -10.59 -10.49
CA LEU A 247 -12.17 -9.25 -11.07
C LEU A 247 -13.46 -8.87 -11.83
N GLN A 248 -14.10 -9.82 -12.52
CA GLN A 248 -15.42 -9.62 -13.10
C GLN A 248 -16.45 -9.32 -12.00
N TYR A 249 -16.43 -10.09 -10.92
CA TYR A 249 -17.28 -9.85 -9.74
C TYR A 249 -17.04 -8.46 -9.15
N TRP A 250 -15.77 -8.06 -8.94
CA TRP A 250 -15.41 -6.71 -8.52
C TRP A 250 -16.03 -5.64 -9.42
N TYR A 251 -15.88 -5.78 -10.74
CA TYR A 251 -16.42 -4.81 -11.68
C TYR A 251 -17.95 -4.76 -11.65
N THR A 252 -18.59 -5.92 -11.56
CA THR A 252 -20.07 -6.01 -11.47
C THR A 252 -20.60 -5.23 -10.27
N LYS A 253 -19.94 -5.35 -9.11
CA LYS A 253 -20.33 -4.68 -7.86
C LYS A 253 -19.96 -3.21 -7.80
N THR A 254 -18.77 -2.84 -8.23
CA THR A 254 -18.22 -1.50 -7.98
C THR A 254 -18.25 -0.57 -9.20
N LYS A 255 -18.36 -1.12 -10.40
CA LYS A 255 -18.19 -0.42 -11.71
C LYS A 255 -16.83 0.29 -11.85
N ASN A 256 -15.87 -0.01 -10.99
CA ASN A 256 -14.53 0.58 -11.03
C ASN A 256 -13.60 -0.20 -11.95
N ILE A 257 -12.96 0.51 -12.89
CA ILE A 257 -11.97 -0.03 -13.82
C ILE A 257 -10.74 -0.51 -13.03
N ILE A 258 -10.23 -1.68 -13.39
CA ILE A 258 -9.04 -2.29 -12.79
C ILE A 258 -7.79 -1.77 -13.50
N THR A 259 -6.70 -1.59 -12.75
CA THR A 259 -5.39 -1.29 -13.32
C THR A 259 -4.52 -2.55 -13.23
N PHE A 260 -4.08 -3.09 -14.35
CA PHE A 260 -3.07 -4.14 -14.37
C PHE A 260 -1.68 -3.51 -14.37
N GLU A 261 -0.89 -3.84 -13.38
CA GLU A 261 0.54 -3.53 -13.32
C GLU A 261 1.29 -4.68 -14.00
N TYR A 262 2.12 -4.36 -15.01
CA TYR A 262 2.72 -5.36 -15.87
C TYR A 262 4.17 -5.00 -16.20
N VAL A 263 5.11 -5.82 -15.76
CA VAL A 263 6.54 -5.73 -16.12
C VAL A 263 6.81 -6.70 -17.26
N VAL A 264 7.64 -6.30 -18.22
CA VAL A 264 8.06 -7.16 -19.33
C VAL A 264 9.54 -7.50 -19.18
N TRP A 265 9.84 -8.78 -19.07
CA TRP A 265 11.21 -9.30 -18.94
C TRP A 265 11.62 -10.06 -20.19
N LYS A 266 12.89 -9.86 -20.61
CA LYS A 266 13.49 -10.61 -21.71
C LYS A 266 13.52 -12.11 -21.39
N GLY A 267 13.05 -12.93 -22.32
CA GLY A 267 13.05 -14.39 -22.21
C GLY A 267 11.99 -14.98 -21.26
N VAL A 268 11.14 -14.15 -20.65
CA VAL A 268 10.10 -14.59 -19.71
C VAL A 268 8.71 -14.39 -20.28
N ASN A 269 8.34 -13.15 -20.59
CA ASN A 269 7.01 -12.78 -21.09
C ASN A 269 7.12 -11.76 -22.25
N ASP A 270 8.09 -11.96 -23.14
CA ASP A 270 8.42 -11.03 -24.23
C ASP A 270 8.03 -11.52 -25.63
N LYS A 271 7.31 -12.64 -25.70
CA LYS A 271 6.85 -13.23 -26.96
C LYS A 271 5.49 -12.62 -27.39
N ILE A 272 5.19 -12.74 -28.69
CA ILE A 272 3.90 -12.24 -29.23
C ILE A 272 2.70 -12.98 -28.61
N GLU A 273 2.85 -14.22 -28.22
CA GLU A 273 1.84 -15.04 -27.54
C GLU A 273 1.49 -14.46 -26.17
N ASP A 274 2.48 -13.93 -25.43
CA ASP A 274 2.28 -13.27 -24.14
C ASP A 274 1.44 -12.01 -24.29
N ILE A 275 1.73 -11.23 -25.36
CA ILE A 275 0.95 -10.00 -25.65
C ILE A 275 -0.50 -10.35 -26.01
N LYS A 276 -0.71 -11.37 -26.88
CA LYS A 276 -2.04 -11.86 -27.25
C LYS A 276 -2.82 -12.38 -26.03
N ALA A 277 -2.14 -13.09 -25.12
CA ALA A 277 -2.73 -13.59 -23.88
C ALA A 277 -3.16 -12.41 -22.97
N LEU A 278 -2.33 -11.37 -22.83
CA LEU A 278 -2.67 -10.17 -22.08
C LEU A 278 -3.89 -9.45 -22.68
N VAL A 279 -3.93 -9.28 -24.00
CA VAL A 279 -5.10 -8.69 -24.67
C VAL A 279 -6.37 -9.49 -24.39
N LYS A 280 -6.30 -10.84 -24.52
CA LYS A 280 -7.43 -11.73 -24.23
C LYS A 280 -7.88 -11.60 -22.76
N PHE A 281 -6.93 -11.52 -21.82
CA PHE A 281 -7.23 -11.36 -20.39
C PHE A 281 -7.90 -10.00 -20.11
N CYS A 282 -7.37 -8.91 -20.66
CA CYS A 282 -7.94 -7.57 -20.51
C CYS A 282 -9.36 -7.44 -21.07
N LYS A 283 -9.73 -8.23 -22.10
CA LYS A 283 -11.09 -8.26 -22.64
C LYS A 283 -12.13 -8.90 -21.72
N LYS A 284 -11.69 -9.69 -20.72
CA LYS A 284 -12.59 -10.32 -19.74
C LYS A 284 -13.20 -9.32 -18.76
N VAL A 285 -12.55 -8.17 -18.52
CA VAL A 285 -13.00 -7.15 -17.56
C VAL A 285 -12.50 -5.77 -17.97
N PRO A 286 -13.32 -4.71 -17.81
CA PRO A 286 -12.89 -3.34 -18.08
C PRO A 286 -11.65 -2.96 -17.28
N SER A 287 -10.57 -2.73 -17.99
CA SER A 287 -9.24 -2.56 -17.40
C SER A 287 -8.37 -1.59 -18.21
N LYS A 288 -7.27 -1.21 -17.63
CA LYS A 288 -6.15 -0.52 -18.26
C LYS A 288 -4.85 -1.17 -17.81
N VAL A 289 -3.80 -1.02 -18.62
CA VAL A 289 -2.48 -1.60 -18.35
C VAL A 289 -1.46 -0.50 -18.06
N ASN A 290 -0.73 -0.63 -16.96
CA ASN A 290 0.49 0.12 -16.71
C ASN A 290 1.67 -0.81 -17.03
N LEU A 291 2.38 -0.54 -18.12
CA LEU A 291 3.67 -1.18 -18.39
C LEU A 291 4.72 -0.52 -17.50
N ILE A 292 5.36 -1.33 -16.66
CA ILE A 292 6.34 -0.87 -15.68
C ILE A 292 7.73 -1.25 -16.19
N GLN A 293 8.66 -0.31 -16.13
CA GLN A 293 10.06 -0.60 -16.31
C GLN A 293 10.54 -1.54 -15.19
N TYR A 294 11.24 -2.61 -15.54
CA TYR A 294 11.83 -3.49 -14.54
C TYR A 294 12.91 -2.75 -13.73
N ASN A 295 12.91 -2.95 -12.45
CA ASN A 295 13.93 -2.42 -11.55
C ASN A 295 14.69 -3.60 -10.98
N SER A 296 15.98 -3.70 -11.26
CA SER A 296 16.80 -4.83 -10.86
C SER A 296 16.81 -5.00 -9.32
N ILE A 297 16.81 -6.25 -8.91
CA ILE A 297 16.99 -6.69 -7.53
C ILE A 297 18.21 -7.58 -7.38
N ASP A 298 19.20 -7.39 -8.28
CA ASP A 298 20.42 -8.19 -8.37
C ASP A 298 20.14 -9.69 -8.59
N ASP A 299 19.13 -9.99 -9.45
CA ASP A 299 18.79 -11.34 -9.88
C ASP A 299 19.00 -11.47 -11.39
N PRO A 300 19.98 -12.29 -11.84
CA PRO A 300 20.34 -12.42 -13.25
C PRO A 300 19.22 -13.04 -14.12
N ASN A 301 18.24 -13.69 -13.49
CA ASN A 301 17.11 -14.30 -14.21
C ASN A 301 16.10 -13.25 -14.71
N PHE A 302 16.19 -12.02 -14.24
CA PHE A 302 15.28 -10.95 -14.61
C PHE A 302 16.04 -9.82 -15.30
N VAL A 303 15.81 -9.68 -16.60
CA VAL A 303 16.41 -8.64 -17.43
C VAL A 303 15.28 -7.84 -18.10
N GLN A 304 15.40 -6.52 -18.13
CA GLN A 304 14.45 -5.66 -18.82
C GLN A 304 14.34 -6.04 -20.31
N ALA A 305 13.13 -6.20 -20.81
CA ALA A 305 12.90 -6.43 -22.24
C ALA A 305 13.32 -5.22 -23.07
N PRO A 306 13.80 -5.41 -24.30
CA PRO A 306 14.14 -4.35 -25.24
C PRO A 306 12.94 -3.42 -25.49
N LYS A 307 13.24 -2.14 -25.82
CA LYS A 307 12.20 -1.14 -26.12
C LYS A 307 11.27 -1.59 -27.25
N SER A 308 11.77 -2.23 -28.28
CA SER A 308 10.97 -2.75 -29.40
C SER A 308 9.87 -3.71 -28.96
N ILE A 309 10.13 -4.55 -27.94
CA ILE A 309 9.11 -5.44 -27.36
C ILE A 309 8.05 -4.63 -26.61
N LEU A 310 8.46 -3.62 -25.84
CA LEU A 310 7.51 -2.72 -25.16
C LEU A 310 6.63 -1.98 -26.17
N ASP A 311 7.20 -1.52 -27.28
CA ASP A 311 6.46 -0.84 -28.37
C ASP A 311 5.42 -1.81 -29.00
N ASN A 312 5.74 -3.09 -29.18
CA ASN A 312 4.79 -4.11 -29.64
C ASN A 312 3.64 -4.32 -28.64
N TYR A 313 3.93 -4.32 -27.32
CA TYR A 313 2.90 -4.37 -26.29
C TYR A 313 1.94 -3.18 -26.39
N ILE A 314 2.49 -1.98 -26.54
CA ILE A 314 1.69 -0.75 -26.67
C ILE A 314 0.81 -0.82 -27.91
N GLN A 315 1.39 -1.10 -29.07
CA GLN A 315 0.68 -1.15 -30.33
C GLN A 315 -0.48 -2.17 -30.30
N LEU A 316 -0.23 -3.39 -29.79
CA LEU A 316 -1.27 -4.43 -29.77
C LEU A 316 -2.35 -4.15 -28.73
N LEU A 317 -2.04 -3.57 -27.59
CA LEU A 317 -3.01 -3.15 -26.58
C LEU A 317 -3.90 -2.02 -27.11
N GLU A 318 -3.31 -0.97 -27.70
CA GLU A 318 -4.02 0.18 -28.23
C GLU A 318 -4.90 -0.17 -29.43
N SER A 319 -4.42 -1.02 -30.35
CA SER A 319 -5.21 -1.51 -31.49
C SER A 319 -6.44 -2.33 -31.03
N ASN A 320 -6.38 -2.93 -29.83
CA ASN A 320 -7.50 -3.60 -29.18
C ASN A 320 -8.30 -2.71 -28.23
N LYS A 321 -8.13 -1.37 -28.28
CA LYS A 321 -8.83 -0.37 -27.46
C LYS A 321 -8.60 -0.52 -25.95
N ILE A 322 -7.48 -1.12 -25.56
CA ILE A 322 -7.05 -1.24 -24.17
C ILE A 322 -6.12 -0.05 -23.85
N LYS A 323 -6.51 0.76 -22.87
CA LYS A 323 -5.68 1.90 -22.47
C LYS A 323 -4.39 1.41 -21.84
N VAL A 324 -3.25 1.82 -22.39
CA VAL A 324 -1.92 1.53 -21.88
C VAL A 324 -1.20 2.80 -21.42
N THR A 325 -0.37 2.67 -20.40
CA THR A 325 0.48 3.76 -19.89
C THR A 325 1.84 3.20 -19.52
N ILE A 326 2.91 3.83 -19.99
CA ILE A 326 4.27 3.50 -19.52
C ILE A 326 4.50 4.22 -18.20
N ARG A 327 4.78 3.45 -17.16
CA ARG A 327 5.12 3.96 -15.84
C ARG A 327 6.63 4.00 -15.68
N LYS A 328 7.19 5.21 -15.71
CA LYS A 328 8.61 5.45 -15.42
C LYS A 328 8.85 5.23 -13.93
N SER A 329 9.87 4.46 -13.61
CA SER A 329 10.34 4.26 -12.24
C SER A 329 11.03 5.52 -11.72
N ARG A 330 10.89 5.77 -10.41
CA ARG A 330 11.51 6.89 -9.71
C ARG A 330 12.24 6.39 -8.46
N GLY A 331 13.39 7.04 -8.15
CA GLY A 331 14.23 6.64 -7.02
C GLY A 331 15.01 5.35 -7.27
N GLN A 332 15.40 5.08 -8.53
CA GLN A 332 16.18 3.90 -8.90
C GLN A 332 17.54 3.86 -8.21
N ASP A 333 18.19 5.02 -8.08
CA ASP A 333 19.52 5.22 -7.47
C ASP A 333 19.55 4.97 -5.95
N ILE A 334 18.39 4.83 -5.32
CA ILE A 334 18.26 4.59 -3.87
C ILE A 334 17.42 3.34 -3.56
N ASP A 335 17.22 2.44 -4.52
CA ASP A 335 16.35 1.25 -4.37
C ASP A 335 14.95 1.58 -3.85
N ALA A 336 14.32 2.66 -4.35
CA ALA A 336 13.00 3.13 -3.92
C ALA A 336 11.86 2.73 -4.86
N THR A 337 12.14 1.92 -5.87
CA THR A 337 11.15 1.56 -6.88
C THR A 337 10.37 0.31 -6.50
N CYS A 338 9.30 0.03 -7.28
CA CYS A 338 8.48 -1.17 -7.05
C CYS A 338 9.34 -2.44 -7.11
N GLY A 339 9.19 -3.29 -6.10
CA GLY A 339 9.91 -4.55 -5.96
C GLY A 339 11.29 -4.46 -5.31
N GLN A 340 11.83 -3.25 -5.07
CA GLN A 340 13.18 -3.08 -4.51
C GLN A 340 13.23 -2.91 -2.98
N LEU A 341 12.12 -2.61 -2.31
CA LEU A 341 12.10 -2.38 -0.86
C LEU A 341 12.47 -3.66 -0.10
N ALA A 342 13.55 -3.63 0.65
CA ALA A 342 14.13 -4.80 1.31
C ALA A 342 14.89 -4.50 2.61
N ASN A 343 14.67 -3.33 3.21
CA ASN A 343 15.40 -2.90 4.42
C ASN A 343 16.92 -2.98 4.26
N LYS A 344 17.42 -2.73 3.04
CA LYS A 344 18.86 -2.60 2.82
C LYS A 344 19.35 -1.34 3.55
N SER A 345 19.97 -1.53 4.67
CA SER A 345 20.58 -0.48 5.52
C SER A 345 21.89 0.01 4.95
#